data_c58905c7af381bbc6f60eb03f36528aa
#
_entry.id   c58905c7af381bbc6f60eb03f36528aa
#
_cell.length_a   1.000
_cell.length_b   1.000
_cell.length_c   1.000
_cell.angle_alpha   90.00
_cell.angle_beta   90.00
_cell.angle_gamma   90.00
#
_symmetry.space_group_name_H-M   'P 1'
#
loop_
_entity.id
_entity.type
_entity.pdbx_description
1 polymer ?
#
loop_
_entity_poly.entity_id
_entity_poly.type
_entity_poly.pdbx_seq_one_letter_code
_entity_poly.pdbx_strand_id
1 'polypeptide(L)'
;MKPAFELAAFTVRDGDEAAMLAERPAMIEALRQAFPGLLAAWLTKRDDGSWLDVILWRTRAEAETAARHVSDVPEAKAWFGHIAESHGLQHVDVADQQLFIPTLGSASEQVTGP
;
A
#
# COMPACT_ATOMS: atom_id res chain seq x y z
N MET A 1 -2.76 6.94 20.28
CA MET A 1 -1.80 7.08 19.18
C MET A 1 -2.55 7.37 17.91
N LYS A 2 -2.00 8.22 17.08
CA LYS A 2 -2.63 8.57 15.79
C LYS A 2 -2.12 7.66 14.68
N PRO A 3 -3.01 7.01 13.93
CA PRO A 3 -2.59 6.37 12.71
C PRO A 3 -2.18 7.41 11.65
N ALA A 4 -1.47 6.94 10.66
CA ALA A 4 -1.05 7.79 9.55
C ALA A 4 -1.21 7.04 8.24
N PHE A 5 -1.56 7.76 7.18
CA PHE A 5 -1.54 7.21 5.83
C PHE A 5 -0.22 7.52 5.14
N GLU A 6 0.25 6.56 4.39
CA GLU A 6 1.29 6.76 3.41
C GLU A 6 0.64 6.77 2.04
N LEU A 7 0.92 7.81 1.28
CA LEU A 7 0.38 8.00 -0.07
C LEU A 7 1.55 8.04 -1.04
N ALA A 8 1.63 7.06 -1.94
CA ALA A 8 2.72 6.97 -2.91
C ALA A 8 2.16 6.91 -4.32
N ALA A 9 2.45 7.92 -5.12
CA ALA A 9 2.01 7.99 -6.50
C ALA A 9 3.12 7.51 -7.43
N PHE A 10 2.75 6.73 -8.45
CA PHE A 10 3.75 6.18 -9.37
C PHE A 10 3.12 5.74 -10.68
N THR A 11 3.97 5.51 -11.68
CA THR A 11 3.59 4.85 -12.92
C THR A 11 4.30 3.51 -13.02
N VAL A 12 3.71 2.59 -13.76
CA VAL A 12 4.22 1.23 -13.94
C VAL A 12 4.82 1.11 -15.34
N ARG A 13 5.89 0.34 -15.45
CA ARG A 13 6.53 0.08 -16.76
C ARG A 13 5.55 -0.59 -17.71
N ASP A 14 5.64 -0.23 -18.97
CA ASP A 14 4.81 -0.83 -20.01
C ASP A 14 4.97 -2.35 -19.98
N GLY A 15 3.83 -3.05 -19.96
CA GLY A 15 3.81 -4.51 -19.93
C GLY A 15 3.93 -5.14 -18.56
N ASP A 16 4.21 -4.36 -17.51
CA ASP A 16 4.45 -4.91 -16.16
C ASP A 16 3.21 -4.89 -15.26
N GLU A 17 2.10 -4.31 -15.70
CA GLU A 17 0.94 -4.12 -14.84
C GLU A 17 0.41 -5.44 -14.26
N ALA A 18 0.29 -6.46 -15.09
CA ALA A 18 -0.24 -7.76 -14.63
C ALA A 18 0.68 -8.41 -13.59
N ALA A 19 1.99 -8.37 -13.82
CA ALA A 19 2.96 -8.92 -12.87
C ALA A 19 2.97 -8.11 -11.57
N MET A 20 2.91 -6.80 -11.66
CA MET A 20 2.85 -5.92 -10.51
C MET A 20 1.65 -6.25 -9.63
N LEU A 21 0.48 -6.43 -10.22
CA LEU A 21 -0.73 -6.79 -9.48
C LEU A 21 -0.64 -8.19 -8.88
N ALA A 22 -0.10 -9.15 -9.64
CA ALA A 22 0.01 -10.53 -9.17
C ALA A 22 0.97 -10.67 -7.98
N GLU A 23 2.05 -9.90 -7.97
CA GLU A 23 3.08 -9.99 -6.92
C GLU A 23 2.73 -9.16 -5.68
N ARG A 24 1.79 -8.23 -5.79
CA ARG A 24 1.51 -7.31 -4.70
C ARG A 24 1.08 -7.99 -3.39
N PRO A 25 0.17 -8.98 -3.36
CA PRO A 25 -0.24 -9.56 -2.08
C PRO A 25 0.92 -10.14 -1.29
N ALA A 26 1.84 -10.84 -1.93
CA ALA A 26 3.01 -11.40 -1.27
C ALA A 26 3.96 -10.29 -0.79
N MET A 27 4.13 -9.25 -1.57
CA MET A 27 4.96 -8.11 -1.19
C MET A 27 4.40 -7.40 0.04
N ILE A 28 3.09 -7.14 0.08
CA ILE A 28 2.44 -6.50 1.24
C ILE A 28 2.56 -7.39 2.48
N GLU A 29 2.40 -8.71 2.34
CA GLU A 29 2.53 -9.62 3.47
C GLU A 29 3.96 -9.61 4.03
N ALA A 30 4.97 -9.58 3.15
CA ALA A 30 6.36 -9.47 3.57
C ALA A 30 6.63 -8.15 4.31
N LEU A 31 6.04 -7.05 3.83
CA LEU A 31 6.14 -5.75 4.51
C LEU A 31 5.50 -5.79 5.89
N ARG A 32 4.32 -6.41 5.99
CA ARG A 32 3.59 -6.51 7.25
C ARG A 32 4.40 -7.30 8.29
N GLN A 33 5.07 -8.36 7.86
CA GLN A 33 5.91 -9.14 8.75
C GLN A 33 7.15 -8.37 9.19
N ALA A 34 7.77 -7.62 8.29
CA ALA A 34 8.94 -6.81 8.62
C ALA A 34 8.58 -5.57 9.45
N PHE A 35 7.41 -5.02 9.22
CA PHE A 35 6.94 -3.78 9.87
C PHE A 35 5.52 -3.98 10.41
N PRO A 36 5.40 -4.52 11.64
CA PRO A 36 4.08 -4.87 12.18
C PRO A 36 3.10 -3.70 12.36
N GLY A 37 3.58 -2.48 12.26
CA GLY A 37 2.73 -1.29 12.28
C GLY A 37 1.89 -1.09 11.02
N LEU A 38 2.13 -1.87 9.97
CA LEU A 38 1.31 -1.82 8.77
C LEU A 38 -0.06 -2.44 9.07
N LEU A 39 -1.12 -1.64 8.97
CA LEU A 39 -2.48 -2.06 9.34
C LEU A 39 -3.33 -2.45 8.15
N ALA A 40 -3.20 -1.73 7.03
CA ALA A 40 -4.00 -1.97 5.84
C ALA A 40 -3.31 -1.34 4.63
N ALA A 41 -3.62 -1.85 3.45
CA ALA A 41 -3.03 -1.33 2.22
C ALA A 41 -4.03 -1.45 1.07
N TRP A 42 -4.13 -0.40 0.28
CA TRP A 42 -4.93 -0.35 -0.94
C TRP A 42 -4.08 0.15 -2.08
N LEU A 43 -4.19 -0.49 -3.22
CA LEU A 43 -3.58 -0.01 -4.45
C LEU A 43 -4.70 0.51 -5.34
N THR A 44 -4.64 1.79 -5.69
CA THR A 44 -5.67 2.43 -6.49
C THR A 44 -5.11 2.87 -7.83
N LYS A 45 -5.94 2.80 -8.86
CA LYS A 45 -5.57 3.26 -10.20
C LYS A 45 -6.35 4.52 -10.53
N ARG A 46 -5.63 5.54 -10.96
CA ARG A 46 -6.23 6.80 -11.36
C ARG A 46 -6.69 6.75 -12.82
N ASP A 47 -7.57 7.68 -13.19
CA ASP A 47 -8.11 7.74 -14.54
C ASP A 47 -7.03 8.01 -15.61
N ASP A 48 -5.93 8.66 -15.22
CA ASP A 48 -4.83 8.93 -16.15
C ASP A 48 -3.89 7.73 -16.33
N GLY A 49 -4.19 6.60 -15.69
CA GLY A 49 -3.37 5.39 -15.77
C GLY A 49 -2.27 5.32 -14.73
N SER A 50 -2.04 6.35 -13.95
CA SER A 50 -1.10 6.30 -12.84
C SER A 50 -1.73 5.60 -11.63
N TRP A 51 -0.89 5.25 -10.66
CA TRP A 51 -1.28 4.50 -9.48
C TRP A 51 -1.06 5.31 -8.22
N LEU A 52 -1.91 5.08 -7.23
CA LEU A 52 -1.72 5.64 -5.89
C LEU A 52 -1.80 4.49 -4.89
N ASP A 53 -0.71 4.26 -4.19
CA ASP A 53 -0.65 3.31 -3.10
C ASP A 53 -1.09 4.02 -1.83
N VAL A 54 -2.03 3.42 -1.09
CA VAL A 54 -2.59 4.00 0.13
C VAL A 54 -2.38 2.97 1.24
N ILE A 55 -1.47 3.27 2.17
CA ILE A 55 -1.12 2.35 3.24
C ILE A 55 -1.41 3.00 4.57
N LEU A 56 -2.14 2.29 5.43
CA LEU A 56 -2.45 2.75 6.77
C LEU A 56 -1.45 2.17 7.76
N TRP A 57 -0.79 3.05 8.49
CA TRP A 57 0.19 2.70 9.51
C TRP A 57 -0.36 3.04 10.90
N ARG A 58 0.05 2.26 11.90
CA ARG A 58 -0.35 2.48 13.29
C ARG A 58 0.09 3.86 13.79
N THR A 59 1.29 4.30 13.40
CA THR A 59 1.81 5.63 13.73
C THR A 59 2.61 6.17 12.55
N ARG A 60 2.75 7.49 12.51
CA ARG A 60 3.59 8.14 11.50
C ARG A 60 5.05 7.74 11.65
N ALA A 61 5.54 7.61 12.89
CA ALA A 61 6.92 7.20 13.13
C ALA A 61 7.21 5.82 12.53
N GLU A 62 6.26 4.88 12.66
CA GLU A 62 6.42 3.56 12.06
C GLU A 62 6.39 3.62 10.54
N ALA A 63 5.54 4.46 9.97
CA ALA A 63 5.50 4.68 8.53
C ALA A 63 6.85 5.21 8.01
N GLU A 64 7.41 6.20 8.69
CA GLU A 64 8.68 6.80 8.31
C GLU A 64 9.84 5.81 8.44
N THR A 65 9.84 5.01 9.49
CA THR A 65 10.84 3.95 9.66
C THR A 65 10.77 2.94 8.53
N ALA A 66 9.58 2.49 8.18
CA ALA A 66 9.39 1.56 7.08
C ALA A 66 9.86 2.16 5.75
N ALA A 67 9.56 3.43 5.51
CA ALA A 67 9.99 4.09 4.26
C ALA A 67 11.51 4.10 4.12
N ARG A 68 12.24 4.24 5.24
CA ARG A 68 13.71 4.22 5.22
C ARG A 68 14.29 2.83 4.97
N HIS A 69 13.55 1.78 5.32
CA HIS A 69 14.07 0.41 5.32
C HIS A 69 13.34 -0.55 4.38
N VAL A 70 12.38 -0.05 3.60
CA VAL A 70 11.56 -0.88 2.73
C VAL A 70 12.40 -1.66 1.72
N SER A 71 13.48 -1.09 1.24
CA SER A 71 14.35 -1.75 0.25
C SER A 71 15.19 -2.89 0.85
N ASP A 72 15.19 -3.04 2.17
CA ASP A 72 15.82 -4.19 2.83
C ASP A 72 14.91 -5.43 2.76
N VAL A 73 13.66 -5.28 2.38
CA VAL A 73 12.71 -6.38 2.20
C VAL A 73 12.79 -6.85 0.75
N PRO A 74 13.28 -8.07 0.48
CA PRO A 74 13.53 -8.52 -0.90
C PRO A 74 12.31 -8.46 -1.80
N GLU A 75 11.15 -8.86 -1.29
CA GLU A 75 9.90 -8.84 -2.07
C GLU A 75 9.50 -7.43 -2.45
N ALA A 76 9.70 -6.46 -1.58
CA ALA A 76 9.41 -5.06 -1.87
C ALA A 76 10.40 -4.49 -2.89
N LYS A 77 11.68 -4.81 -2.72
CA LYS A 77 12.70 -4.36 -3.67
C LYS A 77 12.42 -4.90 -5.07
N ALA A 78 12.05 -6.16 -5.18
CA ALA A 78 11.71 -6.77 -6.46
C ALA A 78 10.46 -6.11 -7.06
N TRP A 79 9.44 -5.87 -6.24
CA TRP A 79 8.20 -5.24 -6.70
C TRP A 79 8.43 -3.83 -7.23
N PHE A 80 9.32 -3.07 -6.62
CA PHE A 80 9.67 -1.72 -7.08
C PHE A 80 10.29 -1.73 -8.48
N GLY A 81 10.81 -2.87 -8.93
CA GLY A 81 11.31 -3.00 -10.30
C GLY A 81 10.25 -2.79 -11.36
N HIS A 82 8.96 -2.92 -11.03
CA HIS A 82 7.86 -2.65 -11.95
C HIS A 82 7.53 -1.17 -12.08
N ILE A 83 8.07 -0.32 -11.21
CA ILE A 83 7.78 1.10 -11.20
C ILE A 83 8.64 1.82 -12.23
N ALA A 84 7.98 2.55 -13.14
CA ALA A 84 8.68 3.36 -14.13
C ALA A 84 9.15 4.68 -13.53
N GLU A 85 8.25 5.39 -12.84
CA GLU A 85 8.54 6.67 -12.21
C GLU A 85 7.77 6.78 -10.89
N SER A 86 8.46 7.27 -9.86
CA SER A 86 7.83 7.66 -8.60
C SER A 86 7.46 9.14 -8.68
N HIS A 87 6.23 9.46 -8.29
CA HIS A 87 5.69 10.81 -8.36
C HIS A 87 5.45 11.42 -6.98
N GLY A 88 6.05 10.85 -5.95
CA GLY A 88 6.02 11.41 -4.62
C GLY A 88 5.56 10.43 -3.56
N LEU A 89 6.06 10.64 -2.37
CA LEU A 89 5.70 9.91 -1.16
C LEU A 89 5.31 10.92 -0.11
N GLN A 90 4.16 10.72 0.53
CA GLN A 90 3.62 11.66 1.49
C GLN A 90 3.07 10.89 2.68
N HIS A 91 3.33 11.38 3.89
CA HIS A 91 2.72 10.86 5.11
C HIS A 91 1.76 11.91 5.66
N VAL A 92 0.55 11.48 6.00
CA VAL A 92 -0.47 12.37 6.56
C VAL A 92 -1.09 11.71 7.79
N ASP A 93 -1.25 12.49 8.85
CA ASP A 93 -1.86 11.98 10.10
C ASP A 93 -3.36 11.88 9.94
N VAL A 94 -3.94 10.82 10.51
CA VAL A 94 -5.40 10.70 10.61
C VAL A 94 -5.86 11.57 11.77
N ALA A 95 -6.58 12.64 11.47
CA ALA A 95 -7.05 13.57 12.48
C ALA A 95 -8.36 13.11 13.12
N ASP A 96 -9.20 12.43 12.36
CA ASP A 96 -10.49 11.95 12.83
C ASP A 96 -10.88 10.72 12.03
N GLN A 97 -11.64 9.80 12.67
CA GLN A 97 -11.93 8.52 12.04
C GLN A 97 -13.28 8.00 12.51
N GLN A 98 -14.11 7.61 11.55
CA GLN A 98 -15.33 6.84 11.79
C GLN A 98 -15.27 5.59 10.92
N LEU A 99 -15.50 4.43 11.52
CA LEU A 99 -15.45 3.14 10.82
C LEU A 99 -16.81 2.45 10.97
N PHE A 100 -17.52 2.31 9.88
CA PHE A 100 -18.84 1.68 9.86
C PHE A 100 -18.82 0.30 9.22
N ILE A 101 -17.71 -0.05 8.56
CA ILE A 101 -17.54 -1.31 7.87
C ILE A 101 -16.75 -2.23 8.78
N PRO A 102 -17.36 -3.29 9.34
CA PRO A 102 -16.63 -4.17 10.24
C PRO A 102 -15.50 -4.92 9.53
N THR A 103 -15.63 -5.17 8.23
CA THR A 103 -14.57 -5.82 7.48
C THR A 103 -14.65 -5.43 6.02
N LEU A 104 -13.47 -5.16 5.43
CA LEU A 104 -13.29 -5.02 3.99
C LEU A 104 -12.53 -6.21 3.43
N GLY A 105 -12.38 -7.24 4.25
CA GLY A 105 -11.43 -8.28 4.02
C GLY A 105 -11.50 -8.88 2.64
N SER A 106 -12.53 -9.59 2.36
CA SER A 106 -12.62 -10.31 1.12
C SER A 106 -13.62 -9.66 0.19
N ALA A 107 -13.14 -9.19 -0.96
CA ALA A 107 -14.01 -8.68 -2.01
C ALA A 107 -14.98 -9.77 -2.47
N SER A 108 -14.55 -11.04 -2.47
CA SER A 108 -15.44 -12.13 -2.86
C SER A 108 -16.59 -12.34 -1.87
N GLU A 109 -16.36 -12.11 -0.60
CA GLU A 109 -17.44 -12.15 0.39
C GLU A 109 -18.46 -11.06 0.12
N GLN A 110 -17.99 -9.88 -0.19
CA GLN A 110 -18.88 -8.76 -0.48
C GLN A 110 -19.67 -8.97 -1.77
N VAL A 111 -19.02 -9.57 -2.76
CA VAL A 111 -19.65 -9.85 -4.04
C VAL A 111 -20.73 -10.92 -3.92
N THR A 112 -20.50 -11.93 -3.08
CA THR A 112 -21.45 -13.01 -2.91
C THR A 112 -22.62 -12.65 -2.01
N GLY A 113 -22.50 -11.61 -1.22
CA GLY A 113 -23.60 -11.16 -0.38
C GLY A 113 -24.70 -10.56 -1.24
N PRO A 114 -25.95 -10.85 -0.94
CA PRO A 114 -27.04 -10.15 -1.59
C PRO A 114 -27.08 -8.70 -1.19
#